data_e2ebc5a07fb9943b5886da0eb6467af9
#
_entry.id   e2ebc5a07fb9943b5886da0eb6467af9
#
_cell.length_a   1.000
_cell.length_b   1.000
_cell.length_c   1.000
_cell.angle_alpha   90.00
_cell.angle_beta   90.00
_cell.angle_gamma   90.00
#
_symmetry.space_group_name_H-M   'P 1'
#
loop_
_entity.id
_entity.type
_entity.pdbx_description
1 polymer ?
#
loop_
_entity_poly.entity_id
_entity_poly.type
_entity_poly.pdbx_seq_one_letter_code
_entity_poly.pdbx_strand_id
1 'polypeptide(L)'
;MSTLGSQLRLSAADLARAVEKPGWVEEFRDEQAEREELRAPSARCLHETGPARDEPAVLLGRFDLPADLVHGDRPLPGAEGRGYGPPRLLTPEQVAAVERRLADLPFDVLAADLDPAALGDDDPHALDRLAAEYAALRTFLARTACYRHGLLVRHA
;
A
#
# COMPACT_ATOMS: atom_id res chain seq x y z
N MET A 1 -10.36 -10.93 -12.60
CA MET A 1 -9.42 -11.53 -11.64
C MET A 1 -9.05 -10.51 -10.58
N SER A 2 -9.09 -10.95 -9.35
CA SER A 2 -8.79 -10.09 -8.22
C SER A 2 -7.30 -10.03 -7.96
N THR A 3 -6.68 -8.89 -8.16
CA THR A 3 -5.31 -8.64 -7.70
C THR A 3 -5.36 -8.16 -6.26
N LEU A 4 -4.79 -8.94 -5.36
CA LEU A 4 -4.57 -8.50 -4.00
C LEU A 4 -3.27 -7.71 -3.95
N GLY A 5 -3.37 -6.43 -3.65
CA GLY A 5 -2.22 -5.62 -3.32
C GLY A 5 -1.87 -5.76 -1.85
N SER A 6 -0.60 -5.84 -1.52
CA SER A 6 -0.15 -5.80 -0.14
C SER A 6 1.01 -4.82 0.02
N GLN A 7 1.02 -4.14 1.15
CA GLN A 7 2.05 -3.19 1.53
C GLN A 7 2.63 -3.64 2.87
N LEU A 8 3.90 -3.97 2.85
CA LEU A 8 4.64 -4.44 4.02
C LEU A 8 5.58 -3.36 4.50
N ARG A 9 5.48 -3.00 5.76
CA ARG A 9 6.36 -2.03 6.40
C ARG A 9 7.74 -2.62 6.63
N LEU A 10 8.78 -1.92 6.18
CA LEU A 10 10.16 -2.32 6.35
C LEU A 10 10.96 -1.21 7.05
N SER A 11 11.67 -1.58 8.11
CA SER A 11 12.67 -0.69 8.70
C SER A 11 13.83 -0.44 7.73
N ALA A 12 14.70 0.53 8.01
CA ALA A 12 15.89 0.76 7.20
C ALA A 12 16.79 -0.47 7.11
N ALA A 13 16.93 -1.21 8.22
CA ALA A 13 17.70 -2.45 8.27
C ALA A 13 17.04 -3.55 7.42
N ASP A 14 15.73 -3.69 7.49
CA ASP A 14 14.98 -4.65 6.69
C ASP A 14 15.02 -4.33 5.20
N LEU A 15 14.95 -3.06 4.82
CA LEU A 15 15.12 -2.60 3.44
C LEU A 15 16.51 -2.96 2.89
N ALA A 16 17.55 -2.71 3.67
CA ALA A 16 18.91 -3.06 3.28
C ALA A 16 19.05 -4.58 3.10
N ARG A 17 18.46 -5.36 4.00
CA ARG A 17 18.46 -6.82 3.91
C ARG A 17 17.70 -7.33 2.69
N ALA A 18 16.56 -6.72 2.37
CA ALA A 18 15.77 -7.07 1.20
C ALA A 18 16.55 -6.83 -0.11
N VAL A 19 17.28 -5.74 -0.20
CA VAL A 19 18.13 -5.44 -1.35
C VAL A 19 19.31 -6.40 -1.45
N GLU A 20 19.92 -6.75 -0.32
CA GLU A 20 21.05 -7.69 -0.26
C GLU A 20 20.63 -9.14 -0.55
N LYS A 21 19.48 -9.55 0.02
CA LYS A 21 18.93 -10.90 -0.11
C LYS A 21 17.46 -10.85 -0.49
N PRO A 22 17.12 -10.63 -1.76
CA PRO A 22 15.72 -10.51 -2.19
C PRO A 22 14.84 -11.73 -1.84
N GLY A 23 15.41 -12.94 -1.83
CA GLY A 23 14.69 -14.15 -1.44
C GLY A 23 14.20 -14.17 0.00
N TRP A 24 14.85 -13.44 0.91
CA TRP A 24 14.44 -13.30 2.30
C TRP A 24 13.08 -12.61 2.47
N VAL A 25 12.69 -11.79 1.53
CA VAL A 25 11.45 -10.98 1.59
C VAL A 25 10.21 -11.86 1.74
N GLU A 26 10.16 -13.00 1.06
CA GLU A 26 9.02 -13.91 1.16
C GLU A 26 8.91 -14.53 2.56
N GLU A 27 10.02 -14.97 3.11
CA GLU A 27 10.06 -15.51 4.49
C GLU A 27 9.65 -14.46 5.51
N PHE A 28 10.15 -13.25 5.35
CA PHE A 28 9.82 -12.13 6.23
C PHE A 28 8.34 -11.77 6.15
N ARG A 29 7.77 -11.74 4.94
CA ARG A 29 6.36 -11.47 4.73
C ARG A 29 5.48 -12.52 5.41
N ASP A 30 5.79 -13.79 5.21
CA ASP A 30 5.05 -14.90 5.81
C ASP A 30 5.12 -14.83 7.34
N GLU A 31 6.29 -14.56 7.90
CA GLU A 31 6.49 -14.37 9.33
C GLU A 31 5.66 -13.19 9.87
N GLN A 32 5.62 -12.07 9.16
CA GLN A 32 4.82 -10.93 9.56
C GLN A 32 3.31 -11.23 9.47
N ALA A 33 2.89 -11.92 8.43
CA ALA A 33 1.48 -12.31 8.27
C ALA A 33 0.99 -13.18 9.45
N GLU A 34 1.80 -14.12 9.90
CA GLU A 34 1.49 -14.95 11.07
C GLU A 34 1.38 -14.11 12.36
N ARG A 35 2.21 -13.10 12.50
CA ARG A 35 2.22 -12.22 13.68
C ARG A 35 1.09 -11.19 13.67
N GLU A 36 0.54 -10.85 12.50
CA GLU A 36 -0.49 -9.82 12.36
C GLU A 36 -1.77 -10.15 13.13
N GLU A 37 -2.13 -11.41 13.22
CA GLU A 37 -3.30 -11.86 13.96
C GLU A 37 -3.21 -11.54 15.47
N LEU A 38 -1.99 -11.45 15.98
CA LEU A 38 -1.72 -11.18 17.41
C LEU A 38 -1.49 -9.71 17.71
N ARG A 39 -1.44 -8.85 16.67
CA ARG A 39 -1.16 -7.44 16.82
C ARG A 39 -2.44 -6.60 16.85
N ALA A 40 -2.43 -5.56 17.70
CA ALA A 40 -3.45 -4.53 17.62
C ALA A 40 -3.43 -3.89 16.23
N PRO A 41 -4.60 -3.44 15.68
CA PRO A 41 -4.66 -2.83 14.34
C PRO A 41 -3.66 -1.69 14.14
N SER A 42 -3.40 -0.90 15.16
CA SER A 42 -2.44 0.20 15.12
C SER A 42 -0.97 -0.23 15.02
N ALA A 43 -0.65 -1.47 15.38
CA ALA A 43 0.72 -2.01 15.36
C ALA A 43 1.00 -2.91 14.15
N ARG A 44 0.05 -3.06 13.25
CA ARG A 44 0.20 -3.92 12.07
C ARG A 44 1.25 -3.39 11.13
N CYS A 45 2.07 -4.31 10.62
CA CYS A 45 3.12 -4.02 9.64
C CYS A 45 2.72 -4.35 8.21
N LEU A 46 1.59 -5.04 8.03
CA LEU A 46 1.07 -5.44 6.74
C LEU A 46 -0.29 -4.79 6.51
N HIS A 47 -0.45 -4.15 5.37
CA HIS A 47 -1.73 -3.65 4.91
C HIS A 47 -2.10 -4.39 3.63
N GLU A 48 -3.24 -5.05 3.62
CA GLU A 48 -3.77 -5.71 2.44
C GLU A 48 -4.94 -4.91 1.91
N THR A 49 -4.85 -4.52 0.65
CA THR A 49 -6.01 -4.01 -0.07
C THR A 49 -6.92 -5.20 -0.37
N GLY A 50 -8.19 -5.08 -0.02
CA GLY A 50 -9.17 -6.16 -0.20
C GLY A 50 -9.26 -6.65 -1.63
N PRO A 51 -10.09 -7.68 -1.87
CA PRO A 51 -10.13 -8.33 -3.17
C PRO A 51 -10.39 -7.33 -4.27
N ALA A 52 -9.38 -7.13 -4.99
CA ALA A 52 -9.18 -6.58 -6.29
C ALA A 52 -10.22 -5.65 -6.84
N ARG A 53 -10.18 -4.56 -6.34
CA ARG A 53 -10.68 -3.46 -7.15
C ARG A 53 -9.55 -2.47 -7.27
N ASP A 54 -9.29 -2.06 -8.49
CA ASP A 54 -8.36 -0.98 -8.77
C ASP A 54 -8.89 0.37 -8.27
N GLU A 55 -9.92 0.33 -7.41
CA GLU A 55 -10.58 1.51 -6.85
C GLU A 55 -9.61 2.46 -6.17
N PRO A 56 -8.74 2.01 -5.26
CA PRO A 56 -7.74 2.91 -4.67
C PRO A 56 -6.74 3.42 -5.70
N ALA A 57 -6.36 2.60 -6.68
CA ALA A 57 -5.45 3.01 -7.75
C ALA A 57 -6.10 4.07 -8.65
N VAL A 58 -7.36 3.87 -9.02
CA VAL A 58 -8.13 4.85 -9.81
C VAL A 58 -8.27 6.17 -9.05
N LEU A 59 -8.61 6.09 -7.76
CA LEU A 59 -8.76 7.27 -6.92
C LEU A 59 -7.44 8.06 -6.79
N LEU A 60 -6.36 7.39 -6.44
CA LEU A 60 -5.06 8.03 -6.21
C LEU A 60 -4.36 8.42 -7.51
N GLY A 61 -4.62 7.71 -8.60
CA GLY A 61 -4.04 8.01 -9.92
C GLY A 61 -4.52 9.33 -10.51
N ARG A 62 -5.58 9.92 -9.99
CA ARG A 62 -6.08 11.24 -10.41
C ARG A 62 -5.29 12.40 -9.81
N PHE A 63 -4.43 12.13 -8.84
CA PHE A 63 -3.63 13.12 -8.14
C PHE A 63 -2.15 12.86 -8.38
N ASP A 64 -1.40 13.94 -8.47
CA ASP A 64 0.06 13.87 -8.63
C ASP A 64 0.70 13.58 -7.28
N LEU A 65 1.03 12.32 -7.03
CA LEU A 65 1.71 11.89 -5.82
C LEU A 65 3.21 11.81 -6.04
N PRO A 66 4.03 12.09 -5.00
CA PRO A 66 5.50 12.02 -5.10
C PRO A 66 6.05 10.63 -5.43
N ALA A 67 5.27 9.58 -5.17
CA ALA A 67 5.62 8.21 -5.50
C ALA A 67 4.37 7.38 -5.71
N ASP A 68 4.48 6.27 -6.44
CA ASP A 68 3.37 5.36 -6.68
C ASP A 68 3.17 4.44 -5.48
N LEU A 69 2.19 4.79 -4.65
CA LEU A 69 1.84 4.06 -3.44
C LEU A 69 1.20 2.69 -3.74
N VAL A 70 0.47 2.60 -4.83
CA VAL A 70 -0.32 1.41 -5.16
C VAL A 70 0.53 0.33 -5.80
N HIS A 71 1.41 0.71 -6.72
CA HIS A 71 2.25 -0.22 -7.47
C HIS A 71 3.68 -0.30 -6.94
N GLY A 72 4.11 0.69 -6.15
CA GLY A 72 5.49 0.86 -5.75
C GLY A 72 6.32 1.59 -6.80
N ASP A 73 7.47 2.11 -6.41
CA ASP A 73 8.30 2.94 -7.28
C ASP A 73 9.43 2.14 -7.94
N ARG A 74 10.29 1.56 -7.12
CA ARG A 74 11.50 0.87 -7.59
C ARG A 74 11.36 -0.63 -7.45
N PRO A 75 11.53 -1.42 -8.55
CA PRO A 75 11.50 -2.87 -8.42
C PRO A 75 12.65 -3.37 -7.55
N LEU A 76 12.37 -4.40 -6.75
CA LEU A 76 13.38 -5.05 -5.91
C LEU A 76 14.31 -5.87 -6.81
N PRO A 77 15.61 -5.54 -6.91
CA PRO A 77 16.54 -6.28 -7.76
C PRO A 77 16.66 -7.73 -7.32
N GLY A 78 16.63 -8.66 -8.29
CA GLY A 78 16.81 -10.09 -8.04
C GLY A 78 15.62 -10.82 -7.45
N ALA A 79 14.52 -10.12 -7.16
CA ALA A 79 13.28 -10.77 -6.73
C ALA A 79 12.51 -11.30 -7.93
N GLU A 80 12.10 -12.56 -7.87
CA GLU A 80 11.24 -13.14 -8.91
C GLU A 80 9.79 -12.73 -8.68
N GLY A 81 9.19 -12.16 -9.72
CA GLY A 81 7.77 -11.86 -9.71
C GLY A 81 6.95 -13.10 -10.02
N ARG A 82 6.00 -13.43 -9.14
CA ARG A 82 5.02 -14.48 -9.42
C ARG A 82 3.81 -13.85 -10.12
N GLY A 83 3.80 -13.87 -11.45
CA GLY A 83 2.64 -13.50 -12.26
C GLY A 83 2.41 -12.01 -12.50
N TYR A 84 2.73 -11.15 -11.56
CA TYR A 84 2.47 -9.69 -11.63
C TYR A 84 3.73 -8.83 -11.56
N GLY A 85 4.87 -9.42 -11.82
CA GLY A 85 6.15 -8.73 -11.74
C GLY A 85 6.79 -8.77 -10.34
N PRO A 86 8.03 -8.27 -10.22
CA PRO A 86 8.73 -8.27 -8.94
C PRO A 86 8.07 -7.30 -7.95
N PRO A 87 8.19 -7.56 -6.65
CA PRO A 87 7.79 -6.59 -5.64
C PRO A 87 8.57 -5.28 -5.84
N ARG A 88 7.94 -4.16 -5.49
CA ARG A 88 8.52 -2.82 -5.65
C ARG A 88 8.65 -2.13 -4.30
N LEU A 89 9.62 -1.27 -4.20
CA LEU A 89 9.96 -0.59 -2.94
C LEU A 89 9.58 0.88 -2.97
N LEU A 90 9.22 1.39 -1.80
CA LEU A 90 9.17 2.80 -1.48
C LEU A 90 10.16 3.07 -0.35
N THR A 91 11.01 4.07 -0.53
CA THR A 91 11.95 4.49 0.50
C THR A 91 11.21 5.20 1.65
N PRO A 92 11.81 5.30 2.85
CA PRO A 92 11.22 6.07 3.94
C PRO A 92 10.92 7.52 3.55
N GLU A 93 11.75 8.14 2.75
CA GLU A 93 11.57 9.52 2.26
C GLU A 93 10.36 9.62 1.33
N GLN A 94 10.18 8.64 0.45
CA GLN A 94 9.03 8.57 -0.44
C GLN A 94 7.73 8.36 0.35
N VAL A 95 7.75 7.48 1.34
CA VAL A 95 6.59 7.26 2.24
C VAL A 95 6.21 8.55 2.96
N ALA A 96 7.19 9.25 3.53
CA ALA A 96 6.95 10.51 4.23
C ALA A 96 6.40 11.60 3.27
N ALA A 97 6.90 11.67 2.06
CA ALA A 97 6.43 12.63 1.05
C ALA A 97 4.98 12.34 0.63
N VAL A 98 4.63 11.07 0.39
CA VAL A 98 3.27 10.65 0.05
C VAL A 98 2.33 10.94 1.23
N GLU A 99 2.73 10.60 2.44
CA GLU A 99 1.91 10.84 3.63
C GLU A 99 1.60 12.33 3.81
N ARG A 100 2.58 13.20 3.65
CA ARG A 100 2.36 14.66 3.72
C ARG A 100 1.39 15.14 2.65
N ARG A 101 1.51 14.62 1.44
CA ARG A 101 0.59 14.98 0.34
C ARG A 101 -0.82 14.53 0.62
N LEU A 102 -1.01 13.31 1.12
CA LEU A 102 -2.33 12.77 1.45
C LEU A 102 -2.96 13.47 2.66
N ALA A 103 -2.16 14.01 3.57
CA ALA A 103 -2.67 14.80 4.69
C ALA A 103 -3.44 16.04 4.23
N ASP A 104 -3.10 16.59 3.08
CA ASP A 104 -3.79 17.72 2.45
C ASP A 104 -4.96 17.30 1.55
N LEU A 105 -5.20 15.99 1.42
CA LEU A 105 -6.22 15.41 0.55
C LEU A 105 -7.21 14.57 1.35
N PRO A 106 -8.20 15.19 2.03
CA PRO A 106 -9.28 14.44 2.66
C PRO A 106 -10.10 13.69 1.61
N PHE A 107 -10.76 12.61 2.03
CA PHE A 107 -11.52 11.76 1.11
C PHE A 107 -12.56 12.55 0.30
N ASP A 108 -13.20 13.53 0.89
CA ASP A 108 -14.20 14.37 0.20
C ASP A 108 -13.60 15.08 -1.02
N VAL A 109 -12.36 15.54 -0.92
CA VAL A 109 -11.63 16.18 -2.02
C VAL A 109 -11.26 15.16 -3.09
N LEU A 110 -10.79 13.98 -2.67
CA LEU A 110 -10.43 12.90 -3.59
C LEU A 110 -11.64 12.41 -4.39
N ALA A 111 -12.79 12.30 -3.75
CA ALA A 111 -14.00 11.72 -4.32
C ALA A 111 -14.93 12.75 -4.97
N ALA A 112 -14.63 14.06 -4.91
CA ALA A 112 -15.52 15.12 -5.35
C ALA A 112 -16.01 14.97 -6.79
N ASP A 113 -15.13 14.54 -7.70
CA ASP A 113 -15.44 14.36 -9.13
C ASP A 113 -15.52 12.88 -9.53
N LEU A 114 -15.55 11.97 -8.55
CA LEU A 114 -15.60 10.54 -8.81
C LEU A 114 -17.03 10.12 -9.14
N ASP A 115 -17.23 9.60 -10.35
CA ASP A 115 -18.50 8.98 -10.72
C ASP A 115 -18.58 7.59 -10.07
N PRO A 116 -19.59 7.30 -9.23
CA PRO A 116 -19.77 5.97 -8.66
C PRO A 116 -19.81 4.84 -9.69
N ALA A 117 -20.31 5.12 -10.90
CA ALA A 117 -20.33 4.17 -12.00
C ALA A 117 -18.92 3.80 -12.48
N ALA A 118 -17.93 4.69 -12.31
CA ALA A 118 -16.53 4.41 -12.65
C ALA A 118 -15.89 3.33 -11.74
N LEU A 119 -16.49 3.06 -10.58
CA LEU A 119 -16.07 2.00 -9.67
C LEU A 119 -16.53 0.61 -10.15
N GLY A 120 -17.25 0.55 -11.26
CA GLY A 120 -17.65 -0.71 -11.90
C GLY A 120 -18.65 -1.55 -11.08
N ASP A 121 -19.32 -0.94 -10.13
CA ASP A 121 -20.19 -1.62 -9.20
C ASP A 121 -21.48 -0.83 -8.99
N ASP A 122 -22.61 -1.51 -9.07
CA ASP A 122 -23.93 -0.95 -8.73
C ASP A 122 -24.18 -0.93 -7.21
N ASP A 123 -23.13 -1.16 -6.41
CA ASP A 123 -23.23 -1.17 -4.96
C ASP A 123 -23.38 0.26 -4.42
N PRO A 124 -24.50 0.59 -3.75
CA PRO A 124 -24.73 1.91 -3.18
C PRO A 124 -23.73 2.25 -2.04
N HIS A 125 -23.03 1.25 -1.50
CA HIS A 125 -22.04 1.42 -0.43
C HIS A 125 -20.59 1.47 -0.93
N ALA A 126 -20.38 1.50 -2.26
CA ALA A 126 -19.03 1.50 -2.83
C ALA A 126 -18.18 2.69 -2.35
N LEU A 127 -18.77 3.88 -2.27
CA LEU A 127 -18.06 5.07 -1.78
C LEU A 127 -17.73 4.98 -0.29
N ASP A 128 -18.65 4.45 0.52
CA ASP A 128 -18.40 4.26 1.95
C ASP A 128 -17.28 3.26 2.20
N ARG A 129 -17.27 2.19 1.43
CA ARG A 129 -16.20 1.19 1.48
C ARG A 129 -14.85 1.79 1.07
N LEU A 130 -14.82 2.55 -0.01
CA LEU A 130 -13.62 3.22 -0.49
C LEU A 130 -13.11 4.26 0.52
N ALA A 131 -14.00 4.99 1.17
CA ALA A 131 -13.66 5.91 2.26
C ALA A 131 -13.00 5.18 3.43
N ALA A 132 -13.54 4.02 3.83
CA ALA A 132 -12.97 3.20 4.89
C ALA A 132 -11.59 2.65 4.52
N GLU A 133 -11.41 2.18 3.30
CA GLU A 133 -10.12 1.71 2.78
C GLU A 133 -9.09 2.84 2.75
N TYR A 134 -9.48 4.02 2.31
CA TYR A 134 -8.61 5.19 2.30
C TYR A 134 -8.19 5.60 3.72
N ALA A 135 -9.12 5.62 4.67
CA ALA A 135 -8.82 5.92 6.07
C ALA A 135 -7.84 4.91 6.67
N ALA A 136 -8.03 3.63 6.41
CA ALA A 136 -7.13 2.56 6.85
C ALA A 136 -5.73 2.72 6.25
N LEU A 137 -5.64 3.01 4.96
CA LEU A 137 -4.38 3.26 4.27
C LEU A 137 -3.65 4.46 4.85
N ARG A 138 -4.36 5.56 5.11
CA ARG A 138 -3.77 6.75 5.71
C ARG A 138 -3.23 6.49 7.11
N THR A 139 -3.95 5.74 7.92
CA THR A 139 -3.51 5.36 9.26
C THR A 139 -2.22 4.51 9.17
N PHE A 140 -2.18 3.56 8.27
CA PHE A 140 -1.01 2.72 8.04
C PHE A 140 0.21 3.55 7.59
N LEU A 141 0.01 4.46 6.63
CA LEU A 141 1.08 5.33 6.13
C LEU A 141 1.59 6.30 7.18
N ALA A 142 0.70 6.91 7.96
CA ALA A 142 1.10 7.84 9.03
C ALA A 142 1.99 7.13 10.05
N ARG A 143 1.67 5.90 10.39
CA ARG A 143 2.49 5.07 11.28
C ARG A 143 3.82 4.69 10.65
N THR A 144 3.79 4.28 9.39
CA THR A 144 5.01 3.94 8.65
C THR A 144 5.96 5.14 8.58
N ALA A 145 5.44 6.32 8.29
CA ALA A 145 6.22 7.56 8.26
C ALA A 145 6.72 7.95 9.66
N CYS A 146 5.91 7.77 10.69
CA CYS A 146 6.28 8.06 12.08
C CYS A 146 7.50 7.23 12.52
N TYR A 147 7.56 5.97 12.14
CA TYR A 147 8.69 5.08 12.43
C TYR A 147 9.84 5.24 11.43
N ARG A 148 9.71 6.10 10.43
CA ARG A 148 10.69 6.28 9.34
C ARG A 148 10.98 4.96 8.60
N HIS A 149 9.94 4.19 8.37
CA HIS A 149 10.01 2.94 7.62
C HIS A 149 9.67 3.16 6.15
N GLY A 150 10.18 2.28 5.29
CA GLY A 150 9.76 2.16 3.90
C GLY A 150 8.67 1.12 3.73
N LEU A 151 8.31 0.86 2.49
CA LEU A 151 7.29 -0.12 2.12
C LEU A 151 7.80 -1.07 1.03
N LEU A 152 7.40 -2.32 1.14
CA LEU A 152 7.42 -3.27 0.06
C LEU A 152 6.00 -3.43 -0.48
N VAL A 153 5.80 -3.13 -1.74
CA VAL A 153 4.50 -3.23 -2.42
C VAL A 153 4.51 -4.45 -3.31
N ARG A 154 3.51 -5.29 -3.17
CA ARG A 154 3.37 -6.51 -3.92
C ARG A 154 1.95 -6.65 -4.45
N HIS A 155 1.85 -7.15 -5.66
CA HIS A 155 0.60 -7.61 -6.26
C HIS A 155 0.61 -9.14 -6.37
N ALA A 156 -0.45 -9.73 -5.96
CA ALA A 156 -0.63 -11.19 -6.04
C ALA A 156 -1.70 -11.55 -7.05
#